data_f06ca2a5610dcdd7f5796112aabb012f
#
_entry.id   f06ca2a5610dcdd7f5796112aabb012f
#
_cell.length_a   1.000
_cell.length_b   1.000
_cell.length_c   1.000
_cell.angle_alpha   90.00
_cell.angle_beta   90.00
_cell.angle_gamma   90.00
#
_symmetry.space_group_name_H-M   'P 1'
#
loop_
_entity.id
_entity.type
_entity.pdbx_description
1 polymer ?
#
loop_
_entity_poly.entity_id
_entity_poly.type
_entity_poly.pdbx_seq_one_letter_code
_entity_poly.pdbx_strand_id
1 'polypeptide(L)'
;MILLWKDKEKHIVSLFKKGDNRAMDKLYMEYADYLTGVCTRYISDEDMVKAVLQESFIQIFTQIHQFEYRGKGSLKAWITKITINEALMQLRKEKNFLIPLHELQVSDLPDENPDVEGLDANILMAFVRKLPPGYRAVFNLFVIEEKSHKEIAEILQIHPTTSASQLVRAKKLLVEMIREYKHKTKDR
;
A
#
# COMPACT_ATOMS: atom_id res chain seq x y z
N MET A 1 3.51 13.72 -38.30
CA MET A 1 4.72 13.42 -37.47
C MET A 1 4.22 12.92 -36.14
N ILE A 2 4.09 11.58 -36.01
CA ILE A 2 3.58 10.89 -34.85
C ILE A 2 4.69 10.99 -33.80
N LEU A 3 4.52 11.86 -32.80
CA LEU A 3 5.33 11.87 -31.59
C LEU A 3 5.09 10.52 -30.89
N LEU A 4 5.99 9.58 -31.16
CA LEU A 4 6.15 8.37 -30.38
C LEU A 4 6.11 8.76 -28.90
N TRP A 5 5.12 8.28 -28.17
CA TRP A 5 5.04 8.37 -26.71
C TRP A 5 6.31 7.72 -26.16
N LYS A 6 7.33 8.54 -25.94
CA LYS A 6 8.59 8.08 -25.35
C LYS A 6 8.23 7.48 -24.00
N ASP A 7 8.57 6.20 -23.84
CA ASP A 7 8.44 5.51 -22.57
C ASP A 7 9.17 6.30 -21.48
N LYS A 8 8.40 6.99 -20.65
CA LYS A 8 8.90 7.86 -19.59
C LYS A 8 9.83 7.12 -18.64
N GLU A 9 9.52 5.87 -18.30
CA GLU A 9 10.33 5.05 -17.43
C GLU A 9 11.70 4.77 -18.04
N LYS A 10 11.71 4.33 -19.30
CA LYS A 10 12.95 4.10 -20.04
C LYS A 10 13.79 5.37 -20.14
N HIS A 11 13.16 6.52 -20.32
CA HIS A 11 13.85 7.81 -20.36
C HIS A 11 14.48 8.14 -19.00
N ILE A 12 13.74 8.02 -17.88
CA ILE A 12 14.24 8.27 -16.53
C ILE A 12 15.44 7.36 -16.25
N VAL A 13 15.30 6.06 -16.46
CA VAL A 13 16.39 5.10 -16.27
C VAL A 13 17.62 5.45 -17.12
N SER A 14 17.43 5.91 -18.35
CA SER A 14 18.55 6.31 -19.21
C SER A 14 19.30 7.54 -18.69
N LEU A 15 18.61 8.47 -18.03
CA LEU A 15 19.24 9.64 -17.41
C LEU A 15 20.13 9.22 -16.23
N PHE A 16 19.65 8.31 -15.36
CA PHE A 16 20.47 7.77 -14.27
C PHE A 16 21.72 7.05 -14.79
N LYS A 17 21.59 6.23 -15.85
CA LYS A 17 22.73 5.55 -16.48
C LYS A 17 23.79 6.51 -17.06
N LYS A 18 23.36 7.72 -17.43
CA LYS A 18 24.25 8.77 -17.95
C LYS A 18 24.82 9.69 -16.88
N GLY A 19 24.43 9.52 -15.64
CA GLY A 19 24.81 10.43 -14.55
C GLY A 19 24.20 11.84 -14.68
N ASP A 20 23.05 11.97 -15.36
CA ASP A 20 22.40 13.28 -15.55
C ASP A 20 21.76 13.73 -14.23
N ASN A 21 22.17 14.89 -13.72
CA ASN A 21 21.70 15.45 -12.45
C ASN A 21 20.16 15.67 -12.41
N ARG A 22 19.51 15.82 -13.57
CA ARG A 22 18.05 15.96 -13.67
C ARG A 22 17.28 14.67 -13.49
N ALA A 23 17.96 13.52 -13.40
CA ALA A 23 17.33 12.22 -13.28
C ALA A 23 16.50 12.09 -11.99
N MET A 24 17.05 12.57 -10.87
CA MET A 24 16.37 12.56 -9.56
C MET A 24 15.12 13.41 -9.58
N ASP A 25 15.21 14.67 -10.05
CA ASP A 25 14.08 15.57 -10.14
C ASP A 25 12.95 14.98 -11.01
N LYS A 26 13.29 14.41 -12.16
CA LYS A 26 12.31 13.80 -13.05
C LYS A 26 11.63 12.58 -12.42
N LEU A 27 12.35 11.73 -11.73
CA LEU A 27 11.77 10.58 -11.03
C LEU A 27 10.86 11.06 -9.91
N TYR A 28 11.30 12.02 -9.11
CA TYR A 28 10.51 12.59 -8.04
C TYR A 28 9.21 13.21 -8.57
N MET A 29 9.29 14.11 -9.55
CA MET A 29 8.12 14.77 -10.15
C MET A 29 7.11 13.78 -10.78
N GLU A 30 7.59 12.70 -11.36
CA GLU A 30 6.71 11.69 -11.99
C GLU A 30 6.03 10.77 -10.98
N TYR A 31 6.67 10.49 -9.81
CA TYR A 31 6.22 9.42 -8.92
C TYR A 31 5.90 9.85 -7.47
N ALA A 32 6.19 11.08 -7.04
CA ALA A 32 5.98 11.47 -5.64
C ALA A 32 4.51 11.31 -5.21
N ASP A 33 3.57 11.85 -5.97
CA ASP A 33 2.13 11.74 -5.67
C ASP A 33 1.64 10.29 -5.69
N TYR A 34 2.11 9.52 -6.68
CA TYR A 34 1.77 8.10 -6.77
C TYR A 34 2.28 7.32 -5.55
N LEU A 35 3.54 7.51 -5.15
CA LEU A 35 4.13 6.83 -4.00
C LEU A 35 3.52 7.32 -2.69
N THR A 36 3.12 8.58 -2.59
CA THR A 36 2.32 9.08 -1.47
C THR A 36 1.01 8.30 -1.35
N GLY A 37 0.29 8.12 -2.47
CA GLY A 37 -0.92 7.30 -2.50
C GLY A 37 -0.66 5.83 -2.12
N VAL A 38 0.47 5.25 -2.51
CA VAL A 38 0.87 3.90 -2.08
C VAL A 38 1.10 3.87 -0.57
N CYS A 39 1.87 4.82 -0.02
CA CYS A 39 2.21 4.89 1.38
C CYS A 39 0.97 5.05 2.28
N THR A 40 0.04 5.95 1.91
CA THR A 40 -1.18 6.24 2.67
C THR A 40 -2.17 5.06 2.72
N ARG A 41 -2.01 4.04 1.90
CA ARG A 41 -2.75 2.77 2.06
C ARG A 41 -2.33 2.01 3.31
N TYR A 42 -1.09 2.14 3.74
CA TYR A 42 -0.52 1.43 4.89
C TYR A 42 -0.45 2.30 6.14
N ILE A 43 -0.12 3.57 6.00
CA ILE A 43 0.15 4.51 7.10
C ILE A 43 -0.91 5.62 7.09
N SER A 44 -1.47 5.93 8.26
CA SER A 44 -2.47 6.99 8.42
C SER A 44 -1.88 8.29 8.96
N ASP A 45 -0.75 8.21 9.65
CA ASP A 45 -0.06 9.37 10.21
C ASP A 45 0.73 10.10 9.10
N GLU A 46 0.46 11.40 8.94
CA GLU A 46 1.04 12.20 7.85
C GLU A 46 2.56 12.40 8.00
N ASP A 47 3.05 12.53 9.22
CA ASP A 47 4.48 12.75 9.44
C ASP A 47 5.26 11.45 9.21
N MET A 48 4.69 10.32 9.58
CA MET A 48 5.23 9.01 9.24
C MET A 48 5.20 8.77 7.73
N VAL A 49 4.14 9.18 7.00
CA VAL A 49 4.08 9.11 5.53
C VAL A 49 5.24 9.89 4.91
N LYS A 50 5.49 11.13 5.36
CA LYS A 50 6.63 11.95 4.88
C LYS A 50 7.97 11.26 5.13
N ALA A 51 8.18 10.74 6.34
CA ALA A 51 9.41 10.03 6.70
C ALA A 51 9.64 8.78 5.83
N VAL A 52 8.60 7.97 5.62
CA VAL A 52 8.66 6.79 4.76
C VAL A 52 8.96 7.15 3.32
N LEU A 53 8.33 8.20 2.79
CA LEU A 53 8.60 8.66 1.42
C LEU A 53 10.04 9.15 1.27
N GLN A 54 10.53 9.93 2.21
CA GLN A 54 11.92 10.40 2.20
C GLN A 54 12.88 9.21 2.17
N GLU A 55 12.71 8.24 3.04
CA GLU A 55 13.57 7.05 3.09
C GLU A 55 13.44 6.21 1.82
N SER A 56 12.21 6.06 1.29
CA SER A 56 11.97 5.35 0.04
C SER A 56 12.72 6.01 -1.14
N PHE A 57 12.69 7.34 -1.25
CA PHE A 57 13.43 8.04 -2.31
C PHE A 57 14.95 7.91 -2.13
N ILE A 58 15.47 7.96 -0.90
CA ILE A 58 16.89 7.70 -0.62
C ILE A 58 17.27 6.30 -1.12
N GLN A 59 16.49 5.28 -0.78
CA GLN A 59 16.75 3.91 -1.24
C GLN A 59 16.65 3.79 -2.76
N ILE A 60 15.63 4.39 -3.39
CA ILE A 60 15.47 4.40 -4.84
C ILE A 60 16.70 5.02 -5.52
N PHE A 61 17.13 6.21 -5.10
CA PHE A 61 18.27 6.90 -5.69
C PHE A 61 19.58 6.15 -5.50
N THR A 62 19.75 5.50 -4.36
CA THR A 62 20.94 4.68 -4.06
C THR A 62 21.00 3.41 -4.90
N GLN A 63 19.85 2.79 -5.18
CA GLN A 63 19.79 1.46 -5.81
C GLN A 63 19.47 1.49 -7.31
N ILE A 64 19.03 2.63 -7.87
CA ILE A 64 18.54 2.69 -9.26
C ILE A 64 19.61 2.35 -10.30
N HIS A 65 20.88 2.50 -9.98
CA HIS A 65 21.98 2.11 -10.87
C HIS A 65 22.05 0.59 -11.08
N GLN A 66 21.50 -0.20 -10.15
CA GLN A 66 21.39 -1.67 -10.26
C GLN A 66 20.08 -2.10 -10.92
N PHE A 67 19.16 -1.16 -11.17
CA PHE A 67 17.86 -1.48 -11.75
C PHE A 67 17.97 -1.79 -13.23
N GLU A 68 17.43 -2.95 -13.62
CA GLU A 68 17.30 -3.35 -15.02
C GLU A 68 15.90 -3.03 -15.56
N TYR A 69 15.84 -2.17 -16.56
CA TYR A 69 14.58 -1.87 -17.23
C TYR A 69 14.11 -3.07 -18.04
N ARG A 70 12.93 -3.61 -17.69
CA ARG A 70 12.32 -4.80 -18.32
C ARG A 70 11.05 -4.50 -19.10
N GLY A 71 10.81 -3.22 -19.45
CA GLY A 71 9.61 -2.78 -20.15
C GLY A 71 8.77 -1.81 -19.31
N LYS A 72 7.75 -1.25 -19.96
CA LYS A 72 6.82 -0.28 -19.35
C LYS A 72 6.16 -0.86 -18.09
N GLY A 73 6.17 -0.11 -17.02
CA GLY A 73 5.65 -0.51 -15.71
C GLY A 73 6.71 -1.14 -14.78
N SER A 74 7.86 -1.57 -15.29
CA SER A 74 8.88 -2.24 -14.48
C SER A 74 9.54 -1.31 -13.46
N LEU A 75 9.79 -0.05 -13.80
CA LEU A 75 10.30 0.95 -12.87
C LEU A 75 9.26 1.26 -11.79
N LYS A 76 8.01 1.50 -12.21
CA LYS A 76 6.90 1.75 -11.30
C LYS A 76 6.73 0.62 -10.29
N ALA A 77 6.71 -0.63 -10.73
CA ALA A 77 6.59 -1.80 -9.86
C ALA A 77 7.76 -1.90 -8.87
N TRP A 78 8.98 -1.62 -9.31
CA TRP A 78 10.17 -1.69 -8.47
C TRP A 78 10.16 -0.62 -7.36
N ILE A 79 9.87 0.65 -7.70
CA ILE A 79 9.79 1.74 -6.70
C ILE A 79 8.60 1.53 -5.75
N THR A 80 7.47 1.02 -6.23
CA THR A 80 6.32 0.65 -5.40
C THR A 80 6.72 -0.37 -4.34
N LYS A 81 7.45 -1.42 -4.74
CA LYS A 81 7.91 -2.45 -3.80
C LYS A 81 8.84 -1.88 -2.72
N ILE A 82 9.74 -0.96 -3.07
CA ILE A 82 10.60 -0.27 -2.10
C ILE A 82 9.74 0.49 -1.09
N THR A 83 8.79 1.30 -1.57
CA THR A 83 7.92 2.11 -0.72
C THR A 83 7.04 1.26 0.21
N ILE A 84 6.46 0.17 -0.29
CA ILE A 84 5.67 -0.76 0.54
C ILE A 84 6.56 -1.38 1.62
N ASN A 85 7.74 -1.86 1.26
CA ASN A 85 8.67 -2.47 2.22
C ASN A 85 9.06 -1.48 3.33
N GLU A 86 9.35 -0.23 2.96
CA GLU A 86 9.68 0.82 3.94
C GLU A 86 8.49 1.12 4.85
N ALA A 87 7.29 1.27 4.30
CA ALA A 87 6.07 1.47 5.07
C ALA A 87 5.83 0.34 6.09
N LEU A 88 5.96 -0.91 5.64
CA LEU A 88 5.79 -2.08 6.51
C LEU A 88 6.91 -2.19 7.56
N MET A 89 8.13 -1.80 7.22
CA MET A 89 9.24 -1.77 8.18
C MET A 89 8.97 -0.75 9.29
N GLN A 90 8.46 0.44 8.97
CA GLN A 90 8.11 1.44 9.97
C GLN A 90 6.94 0.99 10.85
N LEU A 91 5.88 0.43 10.25
CA LEU A 91 4.75 -0.11 11.01
C LEU A 91 5.17 -1.20 12.00
N ARG A 92 6.10 -2.09 11.65
CA ARG A 92 6.60 -3.14 12.55
C ARG A 92 7.35 -2.60 13.77
N LYS A 93 7.89 -1.38 13.71
CA LYS A 93 8.52 -0.73 14.86
C LYS A 93 7.50 -0.22 15.89
N GLU A 94 6.25 -0.05 15.48
CA GLU A 94 5.18 0.39 16.39
C GLU A 94 4.77 -0.75 17.32
N LYS A 95 4.66 -0.46 18.64
CA LYS A 95 4.28 -1.43 19.67
C LYS A 95 2.92 -2.10 19.44
N ASN A 96 2.00 -1.40 18.75
CA ASN A 96 0.62 -1.84 18.53
C ASN A 96 0.36 -2.32 17.08
N PHE A 97 1.41 -2.61 16.33
CA PHE A 97 1.24 -3.06 14.94
C PHE A 97 0.42 -4.36 14.84
N LEU A 98 0.70 -5.30 15.72
CA LEU A 98 -0.04 -6.56 15.83
C LEU A 98 -0.92 -6.49 17.08
N ILE A 99 -2.20 -6.16 16.91
CA ILE A 99 -3.15 -6.23 18.01
C ILE A 99 -3.37 -7.70 18.38
N PRO A 100 -3.23 -8.08 19.67
CA PRO A 100 -3.52 -9.44 20.11
C PRO A 100 -4.93 -9.89 19.71
N LEU A 101 -5.05 -11.16 19.36
CA LEU A 101 -6.28 -11.77 18.78
C LEU A 101 -7.55 -11.57 19.62
N HIS A 102 -7.43 -11.31 20.92
CA HIS A 102 -8.55 -11.25 21.89
C HIS A 102 -9.00 -9.84 22.26
N GLU A 103 -8.29 -8.77 21.82
CA GLU A 103 -8.63 -7.39 22.23
C GLU A 103 -9.77 -6.75 21.44
N LEU A 104 -10.14 -7.30 20.29
CA LEU A 104 -11.26 -6.78 19.50
C LEU A 104 -12.41 -7.80 19.47
N GLN A 105 -13.59 -7.41 19.92
CA GLN A 105 -14.84 -8.19 19.84
C GLN A 105 -15.34 -8.29 18.39
N VAL A 106 -14.50 -8.77 17.47
CA VAL A 106 -14.82 -8.96 16.06
C VAL A 106 -15.36 -10.36 15.79
N SER A 107 -15.30 -11.26 16.77
CA SER A 107 -15.75 -12.66 16.65
C SER A 107 -17.24 -12.79 16.36
N ASP A 108 -18.05 -11.85 16.88
CA ASP A 108 -19.51 -11.92 16.79
C ASP A 108 -20.08 -11.31 15.50
N LEU A 109 -19.23 -10.67 14.69
CA LEU A 109 -19.66 -10.12 13.40
C LEU A 109 -19.84 -11.23 12.36
N PRO A 110 -20.85 -11.11 11.46
CA PRO A 110 -21.09 -12.10 10.41
C PRO A 110 -19.86 -12.30 9.52
N ASP A 111 -19.64 -13.55 9.11
CA ASP A 111 -18.56 -13.90 8.16
C ASP A 111 -19.06 -13.70 6.72
N GLU A 112 -19.21 -12.46 6.33
CA GLU A 112 -19.70 -12.04 5.02
C GLU A 112 -18.61 -11.26 4.27
N ASN A 113 -18.68 -11.30 2.95
CA ASN A 113 -17.85 -10.41 2.14
C ASN A 113 -18.47 -9.00 2.12
N PRO A 114 -17.65 -7.94 2.11
CA PRO A 114 -18.14 -6.57 2.01
C PRO A 114 -18.97 -6.37 0.74
N ASP A 115 -20.22 -5.90 0.88
CA ASP A 115 -21.04 -5.46 -0.25
C ASP A 115 -20.59 -4.07 -0.70
N VAL A 116 -19.73 -4.05 -1.72
CA VAL A 116 -19.11 -2.82 -2.27
C VAL A 116 -19.89 -2.23 -3.45
N GLU A 117 -21.04 -2.82 -3.82
CA GLU A 117 -21.84 -2.35 -4.95
C GLU A 117 -22.32 -0.91 -4.71
N GLY A 118 -22.10 -0.06 -5.70
CA GLY A 118 -22.46 1.37 -5.65
C GLY A 118 -21.56 2.25 -4.76
N LEU A 119 -20.45 1.73 -4.22
CA LEU A 119 -19.50 2.53 -3.45
C LEU A 119 -18.41 3.12 -4.35
N ASP A 120 -18.12 4.40 -4.15
CA ASP A 120 -16.94 5.04 -4.74
C ASP A 120 -15.65 4.44 -4.15
N ALA A 121 -14.65 4.25 -5.01
CA ALA A 121 -13.36 3.69 -4.60
C ALA A 121 -12.67 4.50 -3.49
N ASN A 122 -12.84 5.84 -3.47
CA ASN A 122 -12.26 6.70 -2.44
C ASN A 122 -12.92 6.46 -1.08
N ILE A 123 -14.24 6.20 -1.06
CA ILE A 123 -14.98 5.87 0.16
C ILE A 123 -14.49 4.53 0.71
N LEU A 124 -14.34 3.52 -0.15
CA LEU A 124 -13.83 2.23 0.26
C LEU A 124 -12.40 2.34 0.81
N MET A 125 -11.53 3.11 0.14
CA MET A 125 -10.18 3.36 0.63
C MET A 125 -10.16 4.13 1.97
N ALA A 126 -11.12 5.03 2.20
CA ALA A 126 -11.27 5.71 3.49
C ALA A 126 -11.62 4.71 4.62
N PHE A 127 -12.43 3.69 4.35
CA PHE A 127 -12.71 2.62 5.31
C PHE A 127 -11.48 1.73 5.56
N VAL A 128 -10.76 1.37 4.51
CA VAL A 128 -9.51 0.60 4.65
C VAL A 128 -8.50 1.34 5.54
N ARG A 129 -8.39 2.67 5.40
CA ARG A 129 -7.51 3.49 6.26
C ARG A 129 -7.91 3.49 7.75
N LYS A 130 -9.19 3.25 8.06
CA LYS A 130 -9.68 3.16 9.44
C LYS A 130 -9.41 1.80 10.10
N LEU A 131 -9.01 0.79 9.34
CA LEU A 131 -8.64 -0.50 9.90
C LEU A 131 -7.42 -0.35 10.82
N PRO A 132 -7.34 -1.15 11.90
CA PRO A 132 -6.13 -1.29 12.69
C PRO A 132 -4.91 -1.58 11.82
N PRO A 133 -3.71 -1.09 12.16
CA PRO A 133 -2.53 -1.15 11.28
C PRO A 133 -2.22 -2.56 10.76
N GLY A 134 -2.24 -3.58 11.62
CA GLY A 134 -1.98 -4.98 11.21
C GLY A 134 -3.04 -5.53 10.26
N TYR A 135 -4.34 -5.27 10.54
CA TYR A 135 -5.44 -5.71 9.66
C TYR A 135 -5.37 -5.00 8.31
N ARG A 136 -5.07 -3.71 8.32
CA ARG A 136 -4.90 -2.90 7.11
C ARG A 136 -3.72 -3.38 6.27
N ALA A 137 -2.58 -3.69 6.89
CA ALA A 137 -1.42 -4.21 6.19
C ALA A 137 -1.72 -5.57 5.54
N VAL A 138 -2.32 -6.51 6.26
CA VAL A 138 -2.72 -7.82 5.71
C VAL A 138 -3.74 -7.65 4.59
N PHE A 139 -4.75 -6.80 4.77
CA PHE A 139 -5.76 -6.54 3.75
C PHE A 139 -5.13 -5.99 2.45
N ASN A 140 -4.29 -4.97 2.55
CA ASN A 140 -3.63 -4.40 1.38
C ASN A 140 -2.71 -5.41 0.68
N LEU A 141 -1.91 -6.17 1.43
CA LEU A 141 -1.03 -7.18 0.86
C LEU A 141 -1.81 -8.30 0.16
N PHE A 142 -2.93 -8.74 0.74
CA PHE A 142 -3.72 -9.83 0.17
C PHE A 142 -4.58 -9.37 -1.01
N VAL A 143 -5.32 -8.25 -0.85
CA VAL A 143 -6.33 -7.81 -1.84
C VAL A 143 -5.73 -6.97 -2.95
N ILE A 144 -4.78 -6.08 -2.63
CA ILE A 144 -4.23 -5.13 -3.61
C ILE A 144 -2.93 -5.64 -4.23
N GLU A 145 -2.03 -6.22 -3.40
CA GLU A 145 -0.75 -6.73 -3.86
C GLU A 145 -0.81 -8.24 -4.22
N GLU A 146 -1.98 -8.87 -4.11
CA GLU A 146 -2.27 -10.27 -4.49
C GLU A 146 -1.31 -11.29 -3.85
N LYS A 147 -0.87 -11.03 -2.61
CA LYS A 147 0.04 -11.90 -1.88
C LYS A 147 -0.71 -13.05 -1.20
N SER A 148 -0.14 -14.23 -1.25
CA SER A 148 -0.62 -15.38 -0.44
C SER A 148 -0.37 -15.16 1.05
N HIS A 149 -1.12 -15.83 1.91
CA HIS A 149 -0.90 -15.78 3.36
C HIS A 149 0.52 -16.23 3.76
N LYS A 150 1.15 -17.11 2.99
CA LYS A 150 2.53 -17.53 3.20
C LYS A 150 3.52 -16.38 2.94
N GLU A 151 3.38 -15.69 1.82
CA GLU A 151 4.21 -14.51 1.50
C GLU A 151 3.99 -13.37 2.50
N ILE A 152 2.71 -13.14 2.90
CA ILE A 152 2.38 -12.12 3.91
C ILE A 152 3.02 -12.46 5.25
N ALA A 153 3.01 -13.74 5.63
CA ALA A 153 3.64 -14.20 6.86
C ALA A 153 5.15 -13.92 6.87
N GLU A 154 5.82 -14.18 5.75
CA GLU A 154 7.25 -13.86 5.58
C GLU A 154 7.49 -12.34 5.64
N ILE A 155 6.70 -11.54 4.91
CA ILE A 155 6.82 -10.08 4.86
C ILE A 155 6.60 -9.44 6.23
N LEU A 156 5.55 -9.86 6.96
CA LEU A 156 5.15 -9.27 8.24
C LEU A 156 5.80 -9.95 9.45
N GLN A 157 6.54 -11.05 9.25
CA GLN A 157 7.14 -11.88 10.31
C GLN A 157 6.09 -12.41 11.30
N ILE A 158 4.98 -12.91 10.77
CA ILE A 158 3.87 -13.52 11.52
C ILE A 158 3.63 -14.97 11.05
N HIS A 159 2.76 -15.70 11.74
CA HIS A 159 2.35 -17.01 11.25
C HIS A 159 1.30 -16.88 10.12
N PRO A 160 1.25 -17.79 9.12
CA PRO A 160 0.24 -17.76 8.04
C PRO A 160 -1.20 -17.78 8.55
N THR A 161 -1.50 -18.49 9.64
CA THR A 161 -2.81 -18.50 10.29
C THR A 161 -3.17 -17.16 10.92
N THR A 162 -2.17 -16.41 11.43
CA THR A 162 -2.36 -15.04 11.91
C THR A 162 -2.74 -14.12 10.77
N SER A 163 -2.07 -14.24 9.62
CA SER A 163 -2.44 -13.48 8.43
C SER A 163 -3.88 -13.79 7.98
N ALA A 164 -4.27 -15.07 7.94
CA ALA A 164 -5.63 -15.45 7.57
C ALA A 164 -6.68 -14.89 8.54
N SER A 165 -6.48 -15.03 9.84
CA SER A 165 -7.40 -14.52 10.85
C SER A 165 -7.49 -12.99 10.88
N GLN A 166 -6.38 -12.28 10.62
CA GLN A 166 -6.40 -10.81 10.48
C GLN A 166 -7.17 -10.36 9.23
N LEU A 167 -7.06 -11.09 8.10
CA LEU A 167 -7.86 -10.79 6.91
C LEU A 167 -9.36 -10.94 7.15
N VAL A 168 -9.78 -12.03 7.80
CA VAL A 168 -11.18 -12.26 8.18
C VAL A 168 -11.70 -11.09 9.02
N ARG A 169 -10.96 -10.66 10.02
CA ARG A 169 -11.34 -9.54 10.89
C ARG A 169 -11.36 -8.22 10.15
N ALA A 170 -10.39 -7.96 9.27
CA ALA A 170 -10.39 -6.79 8.41
C ALA A 170 -11.68 -6.73 7.57
N LYS A 171 -12.08 -7.84 6.95
CA LYS A 171 -13.31 -7.92 6.18
C LYS A 171 -14.56 -7.66 7.03
N LYS A 172 -14.65 -8.27 8.20
CA LYS A 172 -15.78 -8.07 9.14
C LYS A 172 -15.95 -6.60 9.52
N LEU A 173 -14.86 -5.92 9.89
CA LEU A 173 -14.88 -4.48 10.19
C LEU A 173 -15.28 -3.64 8.98
N LEU A 174 -14.83 -4.00 7.78
CA LEU A 174 -15.24 -3.30 6.56
C LEU A 174 -16.73 -3.48 6.28
N VAL A 175 -17.29 -4.70 6.46
CA VAL A 175 -18.73 -4.96 6.33
C VAL A 175 -19.52 -4.03 7.25
N GLU A 176 -19.13 -3.91 8.50
CA GLU A 176 -19.82 -3.06 9.48
C GLU A 176 -19.77 -1.59 9.07
N MET A 177 -18.58 -1.06 8.74
CA MET A 177 -18.43 0.32 8.30
C MET A 177 -19.23 0.63 7.02
N ILE A 178 -19.29 -0.30 6.08
CA ILE A 178 -20.07 -0.16 4.84
C ILE A 178 -21.56 -0.17 5.12
N ARG A 179 -22.05 -1.06 5.99
CA ARG A 179 -23.46 -1.12 6.39
C ARG A 179 -23.91 0.19 7.04
N GLU A 180 -23.13 0.69 7.99
CA GLU A 180 -23.42 1.98 8.64
C GLU A 180 -23.47 3.13 7.62
N TYR A 181 -22.53 3.16 6.69
CA TYR A 181 -22.48 4.18 5.65
C TYR A 181 -23.71 4.11 4.74
N LYS A 182 -24.06 2.91 4.23
CA LYS A 182 -25.22 2.71 3.36
C LYS A 182 -26.54 3.07 4.07
N HIS A 183 -26.66 2.77 5.37
CA HIS A 183 -27.83 3.16 6.17
C HIS A 183 -27.95 4.68 6.25
N LYS A 184 -26.89 5.38 6.64
CA LYS A 184 -26.87 6.85 6.75
C LYS A 184 -27.10 7.59 5.43
N THR A 185 -26.82 6.95 4.28
CA THR A 185 -27.02 7.56 2.97
C THR A 185 -28.41 7.27 2.39
N LYS A 186 -29.13 6.24 2.88
CA LYS A 186 -30.53 5.97 2.49
C LYS A 186 -31.53 6.87 3.20
N ASP A 187 -31.17 7.41 4.36
CA ASP A 187 -32.04 8.26 5.19
C ASP A 187 -31.88 9.76 4.84
N ARG A 188 -31.17 10.09 3.77
CA ARG A 188 -31.02 11.45 3.21
C ARG A 188 -31.68 11.60 1.87
#